data_0c22f787bb4086101664e4304b122ada
#
_entry.id   0c22f787bb4086101664e4304b122ada
#
_cell.length_a   1.000
_cell.length_b   1.000
_cell.length_c   1.000
_cell.angle_alpha   90.00
_cell.angle_beta   90.00
_cell.angle_gamma   90.00
#
_symmetry.space_group_name_H-M   'P 1'
#
loop_
_entity.id
_entity.type
_entity.pdbx_description
1 polymer ?
#
loop_
_entity_poly.entity_id
_entity_poly.type
_entity_poly.pdbx_seq_one_letter_code
_entity_poly.pdbx_strand_id
1 'polypeptide(L)'
;MNGTWLIDNLWSHPLRLRALAPWLDDDGIAALTRPKGAPMTQSDVPLLDEAMELLGPDPKIAAQIAAKNAKRAQEEQFAQDTLNSVGLGSGIVSSQMLVDQMNGEGGEFIAQRAAADREWTYGHVVVDEAQELTAMDWRMLIRRCPSRSFTIVGDVAQTSALGGTRRWDRTMNRLFGERRWDLNELTINYRNPQEVSDLASDFAQKAGLYISTVNAVRTIPDAVRRIIVDGESDTIATAASHVAQLAKQFVDADGTGRVAVIAPSHMLDPLRSTIFSTLPGTLGQQETNRLSEQHEWDAQISVGSTESVKGLEFDAVVVVQPGRIEQDAPSRLVAASDLYVAMTRPTQRLVIVRTGEDETALQL
;
A
#
# COMPACT_ATOMS: atom_id res chain seq x y z
N MET A 1 -25.76 15.24 12.33
CA MET A 1 -24.94 14.02 12.55
C MET A 1 -24.19 13.82 11.25
N ASN A 2 -22.87 13.76 11.28
CA ASN A 2 -22.08 13.48 10.09
C ASN A 2 -21.35 12.11 10.25
N GLY A 3 -20.80 11.59 9.17
CA GLY A 3 -20.14 10.28 9.16
C GLY A 3 -18.98 10.18 10.15
N THR A 4 -18.15 11.21 10.24
CA THR A 4 -17.01 11.26 11.18
C THR A 4 -17.47 11.16 12.64
N TRP A 5 -18.51 11.93 13.00
CA TRP A 5 -19.09 11.86 14.33
C TRP A 5 -19.65 10.46 14.62
N LEU A 6 -20.31 9.83 13.64
CA LEU A 6 -20.89 8.49 13.81
C LEU A 6 -19.80 7.46 14.10
N ILE A 7 -18.74 7.43 13.31
CA ILE A 7 -17.61 6.49 13.46
C ILE A 7 -16.88 6.74 14.80
N ASP A 8 -16.52 7.99 15.10
CA ASP A 8 -15.88 8.35 16.37
C ASP A 8 -16.75 7.96 17.59
N ASN A 9 -18.05 8.18 17.49
CA ASN A 9 -18.98 7.82 18.55
C ASN A 9 -19.15 6.31 18.74
N LEU A 10 -19.06 5.52 17.67
CA LEU A 10 -19.08 4.06 17.76
C LEU A 10 -17.82 3.53 18.41
N TRP A 11 -16.66 3.98 17.95
CA TRP A 11 -15.35 3.52 18.46
C TRP A 11 -15.06 3.97 19.89
N SER A 12 -15.64 5.08 20.34
CA SER A 12 -15.46 5.57 21.71
C SER A 12 -16.45 4.99 22.73
N HIS A 13 -17.38 4.12 22.32
CA HIS A 13 -18.41 3.56 23.18
C HIS A 13 -18.52 2.02 23.03
N PRO A 14 -17.64 1.23 23.66
CA PRO A 14 -17.58 -0.22 23.48
C PRO A 14 -18.90 -0.94 23.82
N LEU A 15 -19.67 -0.46 24.81
CA LEU A 15 -20.99 -1.04 25.13
C LEU A 15 -22.00 -0.84 24.01
N ARG A 16 -21.97 0.31 23.34
CA ARG A 16 -22.82 0.57 22.18
C ARG A 16 -22.39 -0.27 20.98
N LEU A 17 -21.07 -0.36 20.73
CA LEU A 17 -20.52 -1.19 19.68
C LEU A 17 -20.94 -2.65 19.86
N ARG A 18 -20.82 -3.20 21.07
CA ARG A 18 -21.27 -4.54 21.41
C ARG A 18 -22.76 -4.76 21.16
N ALA A 19 -23.60 -3.78 21.51
CA ALA A 19 -25.04 -3.86 21.28
C ALA A 19 -25.42 -3.85 19.79
N LEU A 20 -24.69 -3.09 18.96
CA LEU A 20 -24.96 -2.94 17.52
C LEU A 20 -24.27 -4.02 16.67
N ALA A 21 -23.16 -4.60 17.15
CA ALA A 21 -22.37 -5.63 16.47
C ALA A 21 -22.20 -6.87 17.36
N PRO A 22 -23.29 -7.60 17.69
CA PRO A 22 -23.26 -8.72 18.63
C PRO A 22 -22.45 -9.92 18.12
N TRP A 23 -22.03 -9.91 16.86
CA TRP A 23 -21.16 -10.93 16.26
C TRP A 23 -19.67 -10.69 16.51
N LEU A 24 -19.29 -9.51 17.05
CA LEU A 24 -17.92 -9.23 17.47
C LEU A 24 -17.65 -9.85 18.85
N ASP A 25 -16.52 -10.53 18.94
CA ASP A 25 -15.99 -11.02 20.21
C ASP A 25 -15.32 -9.88 21.03
N ASP A 26 -14.82 -10.23 22.21
CA ASP A 26 -14.19 -9.25 23.10
C ASP A 26 -12.91 -8.66 22.51
N ASP A 27 -12.15 -9.45 21.78
CA ASP A 27 -10.93 -9.00 21.09
C ASP A 27 -11.25 -8.04 19.96
N GLY A 28 -12.28 -8.34 19.16
CA GLY A 28 -12.77 -7.45 18.10
C GLY A 28 -13.31 -6.13 18.65
N ILE A 29 -14.05 -6.15 19.77
CA ILE A 29 -14.50 -4.93 20.46
C ILE A 29 -13.31 -4.12 20.96
N ALA A 30 -12.33 -4.77 21.61
CA ALA A 30 -11.13 -4.11 22.11
C ALA A 30 -10.30 -3.47 20.98
N ALA A 31 -10.11 -4.18 19.88
CA ALA A 31 -9.36 -3.71 18.71
C ALA A 31 -9.98 -2.47 18.05
N LEU A 32 -11.31 -2.37 18.03
CA LEU A 32 -12.04 -1.23 17.46
C LEU A 32 -12.20 -0.07 18.43
N THR A 33 -12.05 -0.31 19.75
CA THR A 33 -12.25 0.73 20.76
C THR A 33 -11.11 1.73 20.77
N ARG A 34 -11.45 3.02 20.63
CA ARG A 34 -10.49 4.13 20.64
C ARG A 34 -10.99 5.29 21.51
N PRO A 35 -10.09 6.12 22.06
CA PRO A 35 -10.47 7.35 22.74
C PRO A 35 -11.27 8.25 21.81
N LYS A 36 -12.23 8.98 22.38
CA LYS A 36 -13.02 9.98 21.63
C LYS A 36 -12.10 11.04 21.02
N GLY A 37 -12.29 11.33 19.75
CA GLY A 37 -11.47 12.29 19.01
C GLY A 37 -10.12 11.73 18.56
N ALA A 38 -9.88 10.42 18.65
CA ALA A 38 -8.71 9.80 18.05
C ALA A 38 -8.64 10.06 16.55
N PRO A 39 -7.46 10.23 15.96
CA PRO A 39 -7.31 10.44 14.53
C PRO A 39 -7.89 9.24 13.75
N MET A 40 -8.55 9.54 12.62
CA MET A 40 -9.01 8.51 11.68
C MET A 40 -7.81 7.86 11.02
N THR A 41 -7.92 6.54 10.83
CA THR A 41 -6.92 5.74 10.12
C THR A 41 -7.33 5.55 8.66
N GLN A 42 -6.40 5.09 7.84
CA GLN A 42 -6.69 4.74 6.45
C GLN A 42 -7.79 3.68 6.33
N SER A 43 -7.84 2.71 7.26
CA SER A 43 -8.87 1.67 7.31
C SER A 43 -10.27 2.19 7.65
N ASP A 44 -10.38 3.38 8.22
CA ASP A 44 -11.69 4.01 8.52
C ASP A 44 -12.30 4.68 7.28
N VAL A 45 -11.51 4.98 6.24
CA VAL A 45 -11.96 5.74 5.06
C VAL A 45 -13.15 5.08 4.35
N PRO A 46 -13.14 3.78 4.03
CA PRO A 46 -14.27 3.14 3.38
C PRO A 46 -15.52 3.08 4.26
N LEU A 47 -15.35 2.96 5.58
CA LEU A 47 -16.45 2.99 6.55
C LEU A 47 -17.04 4.39 6.65
N LEU A 48 -16.20 5.41 6.62
CA LEU A 48 -16.60 6.81 6.63
C LEU A 48 -17.37 7.17 5.35
N ASP A 49 -16.91 6.71 4.18
CA ASP A 49 -17.60 6.90 2.92
C ASP A 49 -18.99 6.26 2.93
N GLU A 50 -19.11 5.02 3.44
CA GLU A 50 -20.41 4.35 3.59
C GLU A 50 -21.32 5.06 4.59
N ALA A 51 -20.77 5.49 5.73
CA ALA A 51 -21.56 6.25 6.72
C ALA A 51 -22.09 7.55 6.15
N MET A 52 -21.31 8.27 5.35
CA MET A 52 -21.74 9.48 4.67
C MET A 52 -22.81 9.20 3.61
N GLU A 53 -22.70 8.07 2.90
CA GLU A 53 -23.70 7.66 1.92
C GLU A 53 -25.05 7.38 2.57
N LEU A 54 -25.04 6.63 3.68
CA LEU A 54 -26.26 6.25 4.41
C LEU A 54 -26.91 7.43 5.14
N LEU A 55 -26.11 8.38 5.63
CA LEU A 55 -26.63 9.58 6.31
C LEU A 55 -27.11 10.67 5.34
N GLY A 56 -26.65 10.60 4.09
CA GLY A 56 -26.86 11.68 3.11
C GLY A 56 -25.99 12.92 3.38
N PRO A 57 -26.12 13.95 2.55
CA PRO A 57 -25.33 15.18 2.67
C PRO A 57 -25.63 15.89 4.00
N ASP A 58 -24.57 16.38 4.67
CA ASP A 58 -24.71 17.22 5.86
C ASP A 58 -25.48 18.50 5.47
N PRO A 59 -26.62 18.81 6.12
CA PRO A 59 -27.44 19.97 5.75
C PRO A 59 -26.67 21.31 5.78
N LYS A 60 -25.63 21.42 6.65
CA LYS A 60 -24.79 22.62 6.70
C LYS A 60 -23.86 22.71 5.49
N ILE A 61 -23.23 21.58 5.12
CA ILE A 61 -22.38 21.50 3.94
C ILE A 61 -23.21 21.68 2.67
N ALA A 62 -24.37 21.04 2.58
CA ALA A 62 -25.28 21.20 1.45
C ALA A 62 -25.73 22.66 1.28
N ALA A 63 -26.03 23.36 2.38
CA ALA A 63 -26.37 24.78 2.34
C ALA A 63 -25.18 25.67 1.90
N GLN A 64 -23.94 25.34 2.34
CA GLN A 64 -22.75 26.05 1.90
C GLN A 64 -22.45 25.84 0.41
N ILE A 65 -22.56 24.61 -0.07
CA ILE A 65 -22.41 24.27 -1.50
C ILE A 65 -23.49 25.00 -2.32
N ALA A 66 -24.74 24.94 -1.89
CA ALA A 66 -25.84 25.65 -2.57
C ALA A 66 -25.61 27.16 -2.63
N ALA A 67 -25.11 27.77 -1.53
CA ALA A 67 -24.78 29.20 -1.50
C ALA A 67 -23.57 29.52 -2.43
N LYS A 68 -22.54 28.68 -2.45
CA LYS A 68 -21.38 28.83 -3.37
C LYS A 68 -21.84 28.73 -4.84
N ASN A 69 -22.69 27.74 -5.16
CA ASN A 69 -23.20 27.54 -6.52
C ASN A 69 -24.12 28.70 -6.96
N ALA A 70 -24.97 29.19 -6.06
CA ALA A 70 -25.80 30.35 -6.35
C ALA A 70 -24.98 31.60 -6.62
N LYS A 71 -23.91 31.83 -5.83
CA LYS A 71 -22.99 32.94 -6.05
C LYS A 71 -22.27 32.81 -7.39
N ARG A 72 -21.76 31.62 -7.72
CA ARG A 72 -21.12 31.36 -9.01
C ARG A 72 -22.07 31.58 -10.20
N ALA A 73 -23.29 31.12 -10.10
CA ALA A 73 -24.31 31.36 -11.15
C ALA A 73 -24.56 32.84 -11.38
N GLN A 74 -24.59 33.66 -10.30
CA GLN A 74 -24.72 35.13 -10.41
C GLN A 74 -23.48 35.75 -11.08
N GLU A 75 -22.27 35.29 -10.73
CA GLU A 75 -21.03 35.76 -11.33
C GLU A 75 -20.96 35.40 -12.82
N GLU A 76 -21.36 34.17 -13.21
CA GLU A 76 -21.44 33.72 -14.60
C GLU A 76 -22.47 34.53 -15.40
N GLN A 77 -23.63 34.85 -14.80
CA GLN A 77 -24.63 35.67 -15.45
C GLN A 77 -24.12 37.09 -15.65
N PHE A 78 -23.48 37.68 -14.62
CA PHE A 78 -22.88 39.02 -14.74
C PHE A 78 -21.78 39.06 -15.78
N ALA A 79 -20.90 38.02 -15.85
CA ALA A 79 -19.87 37.90 -16.87
C ALA A 79 -20.47 37.79 -18.28
N GLN A 80 -21.56 37.03 -18.43
CA GLN A 80 -22.27 36.89 -19.70
C GLN A 80 -22.90 38.21 -20.16
N ASP A 81 -23.56 38.94 -19.24
CA ASP A 81 -24.14 40.25 -19.54
C ASP A 81 -23.07 41.28 -19.93
N THR A 82 -21.89 41.20 -19.28
CA THR A 82 -20.75 42.05 -19.60
C THR A 82 -20.20 41.72 -21.00
N LEU A 83 -20.00 40.46 -21.33
CA LEU A 83 -19.55 40.01 -22.65
C LEU A 83 -20.52 40.42 -23.75
N ASN A 84 -21.84 40.35 -23.50
CA ASN A 84 -22.85 40.77 -24.43
C ASN A 84 -22.83 42.30 -24.64
N SER A 85 -22.64 43.07 -23.57
CA SER A 85 -22.60 44.53 -23.64
C SER A 85 -21.36 45.07 -24.39
N VAL A 86 -20.26 44.34 -24.37
CA VAL A 86 -19.01 44.69 -25.06
C VAL A 86 -18.94 44.10 -26.50
N GLY A 87 -19.98 43.37 -26.92
CA GLY A 87 -20.05 42.78 -28.26
C GLY A 87 -19.19 41.53 -28.46
N LEU A 88 -18.67 40.93 -27.39
CA LEU A 88 -17.83 39.74 -27.41
C LEU A 88 -18.61 38.43 -27.11
N GLY A 89 -19.94 38.54 -26.94
CA GLY A 89 -20.81 37.42 -26.52
C GLY A 89 -20.94 36.25 -27.52
N SER A 90 -20.36 36.35 -28.71
CA SER A 90 -20.30 35.25 -29.70
C SER A 90 -18.86 34.80 -30.02
N GLY A 91 -17.91 35.15 -29.18
CA GLY A 91 -16.48 34.91 -29.39
C GLY A 91 -15.92 33.66 -28.68
N ILE A 92 -14.59 33.52 -28.74
CA ILE A 92 -13.80 32.38 -28.22
C ILE A 92 -13.78 32.33 -26.67
N VAL A 93 -14.18 33.42 -26.00
CA VAL A 93 -14.17 33.53 -24.54
C VAL A 93 -15.57 33.26 -23.97
N SER A 94 -15.71 32.20 -23.16
CA SER A 94 -16.97 31.91 -22.47
C SER A 94 -17.05 32.66 -21.12
N SER A 95 -18.28 32.94 -20.64
CA SER A 95 -18.50 33.50 -19.31
C SER A 95 -17.86 32.65 -18.19
N GLN A 96 -17.86 31.34 -18.34
CA GLN A 96 -17.19 30.40 -17.44
C GLN A 96 -15.66 30.62 -17.39
N MET A 97 -15.00 30.77 -18.55
CA MET A 97 -13.56 31.06 -18.61
C MET A 97 -13.21 32.38 -17.91
N LEU A 98 -14.07 33.39 -18.04
CA LEU A 98 -13.86 34.67 -17.39
C LEU A 98 -13.99 34.60 -15.86
N VAL A 99 -15.02 33.89 -15.38
CA VAL A 99 -15.23 33.66 -13.94
C VAL A 99 -14.14 32.79 -13.32
N ASP A 100 -13.71 31.73 -13.99
CA ASP A 100 -12.62 30.87 -13.54
C ASP A 100 -11.29 31.65 -13.45
N GLN A 101 -11.04 32.57 -14.38
CA GLN A 101 -9.86 33.41 -14.37
C GLN A 101 -9.94 34.50 -13.29
N MET A 102 -11.12 35.10 -13.05
CA MET A 102 -11.32 36.09 -11.99
C MET A 102 -11.22 35.50 -10.59
N ASN A 103 -11.65 34.25 -10.41
CA ASN A 103 -11.61 33.53 -9.13
C ASN A 103 -10.27 32.81 -8.89
N GLY A 104 -9.32 32.89 -9.83
CA GLY A 104 -8.05 32.14 -9.75
C GLY A 104 -8.20 30.62 -9.93
N GLU A 105 -9.39 30.17 -10.35
CA GLU A 105 -9.74 28.75 -10.54
C GLU A 105 -9.28 28.22 -11.92
N GLY A 106 -8.75 29.08 -12.80
CA GLY A 106 -8.33 28.75 -14.18
C GLY A 106 -7.11 27.81 -14.29
N GLY A 107 -6.59 27.32 -13.18
CA GLY A 107 -5.45 26.40 -13.10
C GLY A 107 -5.66 25.18 -12.23
N GLU A 108 -6.84 24.98 -11.63
CA GLU A 108 -7.09 23.72 -10.90
C GLU A 108 -7.11 22.53 -11.84
N PHE A 109 -6.16 21.61 -11.62
CA PHE A 109 -6.14 20.35 -12.37
C PHE A 109 -7.41 19.55 -12.09
N ILE A 110 -7.94 18.87 -13.13
CA ILE A 110 -9.11 17.99 -13.04
C ILE A 110 -9.00 17.02 -11.86
N ALA A 111 -7.77 16.55 -11.55
CA ALA A 111 -7.49 15.68 -10.43
C ALA A 111 -7.81 16.35 -9.06
N GLN A 112 -7.51 17.65 -8.89
CA GLN A 112 -7.80 18.38 -7.66
C GLN A 112 -9.32 18.58 -7.49
N ARG A 113 -10.01 18.90 -8.57
CA ARG A 113 -11.49 19.00 -8.58
C ARG A 113 -12.15 17.66 -8.25
N ALA A 114 -11.68 16.57 -8.86
CA ALA A 114 -12.17 15.22 -8.58
C ALA A 114 -11.91 14.79 -7.13
N ALA A 115 -10.76 15.18 -6.56
CA ALA A 115 -10.43 14.89 -5.17
C ALA A 115 -11.30 15.68 -4.18
N ALA A 116 -11.69 16.90 -4.53
CA ALA A 116 -12.54 17.76 -3.71
C ALA A 116 -14.03 17.39 -3.80
N ASP A 117 -14.46 16.73 -4.87
CA ASP A 117 -15.86 16.36 -5.13
C ASP A 117 -16.13 14.89 -4.77
N ARG A 118 -16.87 14.69 -3.69
CA ARG A 118 -17.25 13.35 -3.24
C ARG A 118 -18.18 12.63 -4.22
N GLU A 119 -18.95 13.33 -5.02
CA GLU A 119 -19.89 12.77 -6.00
C GLU A 119 -19.24 12.54 -7.37
N TRP A 120 -18.00 12.94 -7.54
CA TRP A 120 -17.26 12.72 -8.78
C TRP A 120 -17.20 11.24 -9.15
N THR A 121 -17.53 10.93 -10.40
CA THR A 121 -17.48 9.57 -10.94
C THR A 121 -16.50 9.47 -12.08
N TYR A 122 -15.94 8.27 -12.24
CA TYR A 122 -14.96 7.94 -13.27
C TYR A 122 -15.59 7.02 -14.33
N GLY A 123 -15.19 7.20 -15.58
CA GLY A 123 -15.60 6.31 -16.68
C GLY A 123 -14.88 4.96 -16.64
N HIS A 124 -13.63 4.95 -16.12
CA HIS A 124 -12.81 3.77 -15.94
C HIS A 124 -11.89 3.95 -14.73
N VAL A 125 -11.66 2.88 -13.97
CA VAL A 125 -10.77 2.88 -12.80
C VAL A 125 -9.73 1.78 -12.96
N VAL A 126 -8.47 2.15 -12.79
CA VAL A 126 -7.34 1.21 -12.70
C VAL A 126 -7.01 1.02 -11.23
N VAL A 127 -6.96 -0.22 -10.78
CA VAL A 127 -6.67 -0.59 -9.39
C VAL A 127 -5.42 -1.44 -9.37
N ASP A 128 -4.38 -0.96 -8.72
CA ASP A 128 -3.15 -1.71 -8.45
C ASP A 128 -3.16 -2.25 -7.01
N GLU A 129 -2.38 -3.29 -6.72
CA GLU A 129 -2.33 -4.01 -5.44
C GLU A 129 -3.75 -4.38 -4.93
N ALA A 130 -4.63 -4.71 -5.86
CA ALA A 130 -6.05 -4.90 -5.61
C ALA A 130 -6.38 -6.07 -4.64
N GLN A 131 -5.44 -6.97 -4.40
CA GLN A 131 -5.57 -8.04 -3.41
C GLN A 131 -5.66 -7.50 -1.98
N GLU A 132 -5.14 -6.28 -1.73
CA GLU A 132 -5.22 -5.65 -0.40
C GLU A 132 -6.60 -5.08 -0.08
N LEU A 133 -7.41 -4.84 -1.10
CA LEU A 133 -8.70 -4.20 -0.92
C LEU A 133 -9.71 -5.08 -0.20
N THR A 134 -10.32 -4.50 0.82
CA THR A 134 -11.43 -5.10 1.56
C THR A 134 -12.74 -5.00 0.78
N ALA A 135 -13.77 -5.71 1.23
CA ALA A 135 -15.10 -5.60 0.63
C ALA A 135 -15.67 -4.17 0.69
N MET A 136 -15.29 -3.38 1.70
CA MET A 136 -15.74 -1.99 1.83
C MET A 136 -14.99 -1.05 0.88
N ASP A 137 -13.69 -1.29 0.65
CA ASP A 137 -12.92 -0.56 -0.37
C ASP A 137 -13.53 -0.77 -1.76
N TRP A 138 -13.83 -2.01 -2.11
CA TRP A 138 -14.49 -2.33 -3.38
C TRP A 138 -15.85 -1.65 -3.51
N ARG A 139 -16.64 -1.59 -2.43
CA ARG A 139 -17.94 -0.91 -2.43
C ARG A 139 -17.80 0.58 -2.71
N MET A 140 -16.81 1.23 -2.10
CA MET A 140 -16.47 2.63 -2.34
C MET A 140 -16.05 2.85 -3.81
N LEU A 141 -15.15 2.01 -4.36
CA LEU A 141 -14.68 2.13 -5.74
C LEU A 141 -15.80 1.92 -6.78
N ILE A 142 -16.68 0.93 -6.56
CA ILE A 142 -17.81 0.68 -7.46
C ILE A 142 -18.76 1.89 -7.49
N ARG A 143 -18.95 2.58 -6.36
CA ARG A 143 -19.75 3.80 -6.28
C ARG A 143 -19.13 4.92 -7.12
N ARG A 144 -17.80 5.01 -7.14
CA ARG A 144 -17.04 5.98 -7.95
C ARG A 144 -16.98 5.64 -9.44
N CYS A 145 -17.29 4.40 -9.84
CA CYS A 145 -17.31 3.96 -11.22
C CYS A 145 -18.63 3.26 -11.58
N PRO A 146 -19.73 4.01 -11.78
CA PRO A 146 -21.06 3.44 -12.08
C PRO A 146 -21.09 2.59 -13.34
N SER A 147 -20.23 2.88 -14.32
CA SER A 147 -20.04 2.08 -15.54
C SER A 147 -19.50 0.68 -15.26
N ARG A 148 -18.93 0.45 -14.06
CA ARG A 148 -18.23 -0.77 -13.65
C ARG A 148 -17.09 -1.18 -14.60
N SER A 149 -16.45 -0.20 -15.22
CA SER A 149 -15.31 -0.40 -16.11
C SER A 149 -14.02 -0.32 -15.29
N PHE A 150 -13.38 -1.47 -15.08
CA PHE A 150 -12.19 -1.60 -14.24
C PHE A 150 -11.07 -2.35 -14.96
N THR A 151 -9.82 -1.93 -14.71
CA THR A 151 -8.62 -2.74 -14.89
C THR A 151 -8.06 -3.01 -13.49
N ILE A 152 -7.98 -4.29 -13.12
CA ILE A 152 -7.62 -4.72 -11.78
C ILE A 152 -6.32 -5.50 -11.87
N VAL A 153 -5.29 -5.04 -11.16
CA VAL A 153 -3.97 -5.66 -11.11
C VAL A 153 -3.65 -6.03 -9.67
N GLY A 154 -3.03 -7.18 -9.48
CA GLY A 154 -2.59 -7.62 -8.14
C GLY A 154 -2.16 -9.07 -8.11
N ASP A 155 -1.59 -9.47 -6.99
CA ASP A 155 -1.14 -10.84 -6.71
C ASP A 155 -1.75 -11.33 -5.40
N VAL A 156 -2.69 -12.26 -5.49
CA VAL A 156 -3.40 -12.80 -4.30
C VAL A 156 -2.48 -13.53 -3.32
N ALA A 157 -1.30 -13.98 -3.77
CA ALA A 157 -0.29 -14.58 -2.89
C ALA A 157 0.37 -13.55 -1.97
N GLN A 158 0.36 -12.27 -2.36
CA GLN A 158 0.94 -11.16 -1.60
C GLN A 158 -0.07 -10.49 -0.65
N THR A 159 -1.24 -11.08 -0.41
CA THR A 159 -2.30 -10.48 0.42
C THR A 159 -1.94 -10.52 1.91
N SER A 160 -1.58 -9.37 2.49
CA SER A 160 -1.33 -9.21 3.93
C SER A 160 -2.56 -8.71 4.69
N ALA A 161 -3.46 -7.97 4.04
CA ALA A 161 -4.69 -7.51 4.66
C ALA A 161 -5.60 -8.67 5.08
N LEU A 162 -6.06 -8.68 6.34
CA LEU A 162 -6.97 -9.71 6.87
C LEU A 162 -8.26 -9.83 6.06
N GLY A 163 -8.81 -8.72 5.60
CA GLY A 163 -10.01 -8.64 4.78
C GLY A 163 -9.75 -8.61 3.26
N GLY A 164 -8.51 -8.78 2.84
CA GLY A 164 -8.11 -8.70 1.44
C GLY A 164 -8.55 -9.88 0.58
N THR A 165 -8.34 -9.74 -0.72
CA THR A 165 -8.72 -10.73 -1.74
C THR A 165 -7.67 -11.83 -1.82
N ARG A 166 -8.05 -13.07 -1.50
CA ARG A 166 -7.18 -14.26 -1.61
C ARG A 166 -7.50 -15.15 -2.80
N ARG A 167 -8.59 -14.87 -3.50
CA ARG A 167 -9.02 -15.57 -4.72
C ARG A 167 -9.83 -14.62 -5.60
N TRP A 168 -9.37 -14.40 -6.81
CA TRP A 168 -10.03 -13.50 -7.76
C TRP A 168 -11.43 -13.95 -8.13
N ASP A 169 -11.63 -15.23 -8.41
CA ASP A 169 -12.93 -15.78 -8.81
C ASP A 169 -14.05 -15.43 -7.81
N ARG A 170 -13.80 -15.61 -6.51
CA ARG A 170 -14.79 -15.32 -5.47
C ARG A 170 -15.12 -13.83 -5.37
N THR A 171 -14.07 -12.99 -5.40
CA THR A 171 -14.24 -11.55 -5.24
C THR A 171 -14.89 -10.94 -6.49
N MET A 172 -14.38 -11.27 -7.68
CA MET A 172 -14.87 -10.69 -8.92
C MET A 172 -16.30 -11.15 -9.25
N ASN A 173 -16.64 -12.43 -9.00
CA ASN A 173 -18.02 -12.90 -9.17
C ASN A 173 -19.01 -12.17 -8.25
N ARG A 174 -18.59 -11.85 -7.01
CA ARG A 174 -19.42 -11.08 -6.07
C ARG A 174 -19.62 -9.63 -6.52
N LEU A 175 -18.56 -8.99 -7.05
CA LEU A 175 -18.58 -7.57 -7.42
C LEU A 175 -19.22 -7.31 -8.77
N PHE A 176 -18.93 -8.12 -9.76
CA PHE A 176 -19.32 -7.90 -11.15
C PHE A 176 -20.35 -8.92 -11.66
N GLY A 177 -20.47 -10.07 -11.01
CA GLY A 177 -21.27 -11.21 -11.46
C GLY A 177 -20.46 -12.16 -12.33
N GLU A 178 -20.94 -13.41 -12.40
CA GLU A 178 -20.30 -14.45 -13.21
C GLU A 178 -20.22 -14.04 -14.68
N ARG A 179 -19.10 -14.37 -15.35
CA ARG A 179 -18.84 -14.11 -16.77
C ARG A 179 -18.87 -12.63 -17.20
N ARG A 180 -18.69 -11.71 -16.26
CA ARG A 180 -18.59 -10.25 -16.56
C ARG A 180 -17.20 -9.69 -16.32
N TRP A 181 -16.23 -10.53 -16.20
CA TRP A 181 -14.82 -10.19 -16.01
C TRP A 181 -13.96 -11.29 -16.66
N ASP A 182 -12.77 -10.90 -17.07
CA ASP A 182 -11.77 -11.79 -17.67
C ASP A 182 -10.52 -11.80 -16.81
N LEU A 183 -9.91 -12.97 -16.60
CA LEU A 183 -8.65 -13.14 -15.90
C LEU A 183 -7.53 -13.33 -16.94
N ASN A 184 -6.53 -12.48 -16.85
CA ASN A 184 -5.30 -12.62 -17.61
C ASN A 184 -4.14 -12.83 -16.63
N GLU A 185 -3.49 -13.99 -16.67
CA GLU A 185 -2.37 -14.30 -15.80
C GLU A 185 -1.04 -13.97 -16.49
N LEU A 186 -0.19 -13.22 -15.78
CA LEU A 186 1.16 -12.93 -16.24
C LEU A 186 2.09 -14.06 -15.78
N THR A 187 2.58 -14.84 -16.73
CA THR A 187 3.37 -16.06 -16.47
C THR A 187 4.87 -15.88 -16.68
N ILE A 188 5.32 -14.69 -17.10
CA ILE A 188 6.74 -14.40 -17.33
C ILE A 188 7.23 -13.42 -16.27
N ASN A 189 8.26 -13.84 -15.51
CA ASN A 189 8.90 -13.01 -14.49
C ASN A 189 10.21 -12.42 -15.00
N TYR A 190 10.23 -11.12 -15.23
CA TYR A 190 11.42 -10.36 -15.63
C TYR A 190 12.18 -9.78 -14.42
N ARG A 191 11.56 -9.75 -13.26
CA ARG A 191 12.08 -9.10 -12.05
C ARG A 191 13.10 -9.98 -11.35
N ASN A 192 12.66 -11.12 -10.86
CA ASN A 192 13.49 -11.97 -10.01
C ASN A 192 14.39 -12.92 -10.85
N PRO A 193 15.59 -13.25 -10.37
CA PRO A 193 16.35 -14.37 -10.87
C PRO A 193 15.61 -15.70 -10.72
N GLN A 194 15.88 -16.66 -11.58
CA GLN A 194 15.23 -17.96 -11.57
C GLN A 194 15.33 -18.66 -10.21
N GLU A 195 16.51 -18.68 -9.59
CA GLU A 195 16.72 -19.30 -8.27
C GLU A 195 15.85 -18.68 -7.17
N VAL A 196 15.66 -17.36 -7.20
CA VAL A 196 14.77 -16.63 -6.28
C VAL A 196 13.30 -16.96 -6.56
N SER A 197 12.91 -16.98 -7.84
CA SER A 197 11.55 -17.30 -8.26
C SER A 197 11.15 -18.73 -7.91
N ASP A 198 12.06 -19.68 -8.12
CA ASP A 198 11.84 -21.09 -7.79
C ASP A 198 11.69 -21.28 -6.27
N LEU A 199 12.56 -20.66 -5.47
CA LEU A 199 12.46 -20.68 -4.02
C LEU A 199 11.12 -20.12 -3.53
N ALA A 200 10.72 -18.96 -4.04
CA ALA A 200 9.48 -18.30 -3.64
C ALA A 200 8.25 -19.15 -4.05
N SER A 201 8.30 -19.76 -5.24
CA SER A 201 7.22 -20.63 -5.74
C SER A 201 7.08 -21.91 -4.91
N ASP A 202 8.20 -22.58 -4.61
CA ASP A 202 8.22 -23.77 -3.74
C ASP A 202 7.67 -23.46 -2.35
N PHE A 203 8.09 -22.33 -1.78
CA PHE A 203 7.59 -21.88 -0.51
C PHE A 203 6.09 -21.61 -0.54
N ALA A 204 5.61 -20.85 -1.53
CA ALA A 204 4.19 -20.49 -1.67
C ALA A 204 3.30 -21.75 -1.81
N GLN A 205 3.74 -22.75 -2.58
CA GLN A 205 3.02 -24.03 -2.72
C GLN A 205 2.93 -24.80 -1.40
N LYS A 206 4.06 -24.92 -0.67
CA LYS A 206 4.10 -25.57 0.65
C LYS A 206 3.25 -24.85 1.69
N ALA A 207 3.24 -23.51 1.63
CA ALA A 207 2.44 -22.67 2.50
C ALA A 207 0.92 -22.66 2.15
N GLY A 208 0.55 -23.19 0.98
CA GLY A 208 -0.84 -23.24 0.51
C GLY A 208 -1.34 -21.92 -0.05
N LEU A 209 -0.45 -21.04 -0.50
CA LEU A 209 -0.81 -19.83 -1.21
C LEU A 209 -1.30 -20.15 -2.63
N TYR A 210 -2.26 -19.37 -3.11
CA TYR A 210 -2.70 -19.48 -4.49
C TYR A 210 -1.76 -18.68 -5.39
N ILE A 211 -0.94 -19.38 -6.17
CA ILE A 211 0.01 -18.78 -7.12
C ILE A 211 -0.20 -19.33 -8.51
N SER A 212 0.05 -18.51 -9.52
CA SER A 212 0.18 -18.96 -10.91
C SER A 212 1.60 -19.47 -11.17
N THR A 213 1.76 -20.41 -12.06
CA THR A 213 3.09 -20.87 -12.49
C THR A 213 3.79 -19.74 -13.26
N VAL A 214 4.91 -19.29 -12.76
CA VAL A 214 5.68 -18.18 -13.33
C VAL A 214 7.05 -18.67 -13.81
N ASN A 215 7.44 -18.29 -15.03
CA ASN A 215 8.74 -18.60 -15.59
C ASN A 215 9.66 -17.38 -15.51
N ALA A 216 10.72 -17.47 -14.72
CA ALA A 216 11.74 -16.41 -14.67
C ALA A 216 12.65 -16.49 -15.90
N VAL A 217 12.92 -15.34 -16.53
CA VAL A 217 13.76 -15.25 -17.74
C VAL A 217 15.20 -14.86 -17.44
N ARG A 218 15.50 -14.52 -16.17
CA ARG A 218 16.85 -14.08 -15.75
C ARG A 218 17.52 -15.15 -14.91
N THR A 219 18.75 -15.51 -15.29
CA THR A 219 19.59 -16.41 -14.51
C THR A 219 20.77 -15.61 -13.95
N ILE A 220 20.89 -15.57 -12.62
CA ILE A 220 22.01 -14.92 -11.92
C ILE A 220 22.64 -15.98 -11.01
N PRO A 221 23.91 -16.29 -11.19
CA PRO A 221 24.59 -17.29 -10.35
C PRO A 221 24.58 -16.86 -8.88
N ASP A 222 24.38 -17.80 -7.96
CA ASP A 222 24.35 -17.58 -6.51
C ASP A 222 23.35 -16.47 -6.08
N ALA A 223 22.18 -16.40 -6.75
CA ALA A 223 21.17 -15.39 -6.45
C ALA A 223 20.56 -15.57 -5.05
N VAL A 224 20.57 -16.78 -4.52
CA VAL A 224 20.08 -17.11 -3.17
C VAL A 224 21.22 -17.59 -2.28
N ARG A 225 21.32 -17.01 -1.08
CA ARG A 225 22.25 -17.47 -0.05
C ARG A 225 21.54 -17.67 1.28
N ARG A 226 21.71 -18.85 1.88
CA ARG A 226 21.18 -19.19 3.20
C ARG A 226 22.32 -19.33 4.19
N ILE A 227 22.20 -18.68 5.35
CA ILE A 227 23.23 -18.62 6.38
C ILE A 227 22.60 -18.97 7.72
N ILE A 228 23.17 -19.95 8.39
CA ILE A 228 22.77 -20.36 9.74
C ILE A 228 23.87 -19.95 10.70
N VAL A 229 23.50 -19.30 11.79
CA VAL A 229 24.38 -18.82 12.86
C VAL A 229 23.91 -19.29 14.22
N ASP A 230 24.78 -19.17 15.25
CA ASP A 230 24.47 -19.77 16.55
C ASP A 230 23.57 -18.92 17.47
N GLY A 231 23.46 -17.62 17.24
CA GLY A 231 22.69 -16.73 18.12
C GLY A 231 22.20 -15.45 17.47
N GLU A 232 21.36 -14.71 18.21
CA GLU A 232 20.77 -13.46 17.73
C GLU A 232 21.84 -12.37 17.47
N SER A 233 22.84 -12.26 18.36
CA SER A 233 23.96 -11.32 18.17
C SER A 233 24.73 -11.62 16.89
N ASP A 234 24.99 -12.91 16.62
CA ASP A 234 25.69 -13.35 15.41
C ASP A 234 24.83 -13.16 14.16
N THR A 235 23.50 -13.31 14.31
CA THR A 235 22.54 -13.01 13.25
C THR A 235 22.61 -11.54 12.84
N ILE A 236 22.60 -10.63 13.81
CA ILE A 236 22.68 -9.17 13.56
C ILE A 236 24.02 -8.81 12.92
N ALA A 237 25.13 -9.31 13.46
CA ALA A 237 26.47 -9.03 12.93
C ALA A 237 26.65 -9.60 11.51
N THR A 238 26.16 -10.81 11.26
CA THR A 238 26.22 -11.46 9.94
C THR A 238 25.37 -10.72 8.93
N ALA A 239 24.14 -10.36 9.28
CA ALA A 239 23.25 -9.57 8.42
C ALA A 239 23.90 -8.23 8.07
N ALA A 240 24.44 -7.50 9.05
CA ALA A 240 25.11 -6.22 8.83
C ALA A 240 26.33 -6.34 7.90
N SER A 241 27.14 -7.39 8.06
CA SER A 241 28.28 -7.68 7.18
C SER A 241 27.83 -7.94 5.73
N HIS A 242 26.76 -8.71 5.53
CA HIS A 242 26.20 -8.95 4.20
C HIS A 242 25.60 -7.70 3.57
N VAL A 243 24.89 -6.89 4.35
CA VAL A 243 24.37 -5.61 3.88
C VAL A 243 25.50 -4.70 3.41
N ALA A 244 26.61 -4.61 4.17
CA ALA A 244 27.76 -3.81 3.77
C ALA A 244 28.42 -4.31 2.48
N GLN A 245 28.50 -5.63 2.27
CA GLN A 245 29.01 -6.22 1.02
C GLN A 245 28.07 -5.94 -0.16
N LEU A 246 26.75 -6.10 0.03
CA LEU A 246 25.73 -5.84 -0.99
C LEU A 246 25.66 -4.34 -1.32
N ALA A 247 25.76 -3.47 -0.31
CA ALA A 247 25.82 -2.03 -0.53
C ALA A 247 27.03 -1.63 -1.38
N LYS A 248 28.21 -2.22 -1.11
CA LYS A 248 29.41 -2.01 -1.94
C LYS A 248 29.22 -2.48 -3.40
N GLN A 249 28.39 -3.49 -3.61
CA GLN A 249 28.16 -4.05 -4.94
C GLN A 249 27.10 -3.26 -5.74
N PHE A 250 26.06 -2.74 -5.09
CA PHE A 250 24.87 -2.24 -5.76
C PHE A 250 24.61 -0.76 -5.53
N VAL A 251 25.05 -0.18 -4.41
CA VAL A 251 24.74 1.21 -4.05
C VAL A 251 25.76 2.15 -4.65
N ASP A 252 25.29 3.08 -5.48
CA ASP A 252 26.13 4.09 -6.12
C ASP A 252 25.88 5.49 -5.55
N ALA A 253 26.87 6.36 -5.66
CA ALA A 253 26.82 7.73 -5.16
C ALA A 253 25.81 8.62 -5.90
N ASP A 254 25.41 8.25 -7.11
CA ASP A 254 24.40 8.93 -7.92
C ASP A 254 22.96 8.64 -7.50
N GLY A 255 22.77 7.82 -6.44
CA GLY A 255 21.47 7.48 -5.87
C GLY A 255 20.85 6.23 -6.48
N THR A 256 21.53 5.51 -7.35
CA THR A 256 21.08 4.21 -7.86
C THR A 256 21.43 3.06 -6.92
N GLY A 257 20.73 1.95 -7.07
CA GLY A 257 20.92 0.74 -6.28
C GLY A 257 20.30 0.80 -4.88
N ARG A 258 19.61 -0.27 -4.52
CA ARG A 258 18.87 -0.36 -3.24
C ARG A 258 19.07 -1.71 -2.58
N VAL A 259 19.30 -1.71 -1.25
CA VAL A 259 19.42 -2.90 -0.42
C VAL A 259 18.41 -2.81 0.71
N ALA A 260 17.57 -3.83 0.87
CA ALA A 260 16.64 -3.92 2.00
C ALA A 260 17.06 -5.00 3.00
N VAL A 261 16.75 -4.73 4.26
CA VAL A 261 16.79 -5.71 5.35
C VAL A 261 15.37 -5.85 5.89
N ILE A 262 14.88 -7.08 5.88
CA ILE A 262 13.54 -7.41 6.37
C ILE A 262 13.70 -8.30 7.61
N ALA A 263 13.17 -7.85 8.74
CA ALA A 263 13.37 -8.51 10.01
C ALA A 263 12.14 -8.36 10.93
N PRO A 264 12.04 -9.19 11.99
CA PRO A 264 11.06 -9.01 13.06
C PRO A 264 11.18 -7.63 13.71
N SER A 265 10.08 -7.07 14.18
CA SER A 265 10.02 -5.69 14.69
C SER A 265 11.01 -5.40 15.81
N HIS A 266 11.25 -6.35 16.72
CA HIS A 266 12.18 -6.18 17.84
C HIS A 266 13.67 -6.11 17.43
N MET A 267 14.01 -6.56 16.20
CA MET A 267 15.37 -6.56 15.67
C MET A 267 15.70 -5.34 14.81
N LEU A 268 14.72 -4.52 14.44
CA LEU A 268 14.91 -3.43 13.47
C LEU A 268 15.92 -2.39 13.96
N ASP A 269 15.78 -1.89 15.19
CA ASP A 269 16.71 -0.89 15.75
C ASP A 269 18.12 -1.44 15.97
N PRO A 270 18.32 -2.62 16.56
CA PRO A 270 19.63 -3.24 16.66
C PRO A 270 20.29 -3.48 15.29
N LEU A 271 19.53 -3.95 14.30
CA LEU A 271 20.05 -4.14 12.94
C LEU A 271 20.45 -2.80 12.30
N ARG A 272 19.61 -1.80 12.37
CA ARG A 272 19.89 -0.46 11.82
C ARG A 272 21.18 0.10 12.44
N SER A 273 21.29 0.08 13.75
CA SER A 273 22.49 0.56 14.47
C SER A 273 23.75 -0.20 14.06
N THR A 274 23.69 -1.54 13.99
CA THR A 274 24.86 -2.36 13.64
C THR A 274 25.25 -2.20 12.18
N ILE A 275 24.28 -2.11 11.25
CA ILE A 275 24.54 -1.87 9.83
C ILE A 275 25.31 -0.56 9.65
N PHE A 276 24.77 0.55 10.16
CA PHE A 276 25.40 1.87 9.99
C PHE A 276 26.74 2.01 10.74
N SER A 277 26.98 1.21 11.78
CA SER A 277 28.32 1.12 12.40
C SER A 277 29.32 0.26 11.62
N THR A 278 28.84 -0.66 10.78
CA THR A 278 29.68 -1.57 9.96
C THR A 278 30.04 -0.95 8.61
N LEU A 279 29.17 -0.13 8.02
CA LEU A 279 29.35 0.49 6.70
C LEU A 279 30.64 1.29 6.53
N PRO A 280 31.14 2.09 7.52
CA PRO A 280 32.38 2.85 7.37
C PRO A 280 33.58 2.01 7.00
N GLY A 281 33.66 0.76 7.51
CA GLY A 281 34.72 -0.18 7.19
C GLY A 281 34.70 -0.69 5.74
N THR A 282 33.56 -0.57 5.06
CA THR A 282 33.35 -1.11 3.70
C THR A 282 33.23 -0.01 2.65
N LEU A 283 32.47 1.05 2.93
CA LEU A 283 32.16 2.16 2.02
C LEU A 283 32.91 3.44 2.34
N GLY A 284 33.50 3.54 3.53
CA GLY A 284 34.08 4.77 4.05
C GLY A 284 33.08 5.68 4.78
N GLN A 285 33.59 6.59 5.62
CA GLN A 285 32.79 7.44 6.50
C GLN A 285 31.89 8.42 5.73
N GLN A 286 32.42 9.02 4.66
CA GLN A 286 31.67 10.02 3.88
C GLN A 286 30.42 9.41 3.25
N GLU A 287 30.53 8.25 2.64
CA GLU A 287 29.43 7.54 2.01
C GLU A 287 28.42 7.04 3.04
N THR A 288 28.90 6.52 4.18
CA THR A 288 28.03 6.12 5.28
C THR A 288 27.20 7.28 5.81
N ASN A 289 27.79 8.46 5.98
CA ASN A 289 27.05 9.65 6.41
C ASN A 289 25.98 10.04 5.39
N ARG A 290 26.32 10.04 4.10
CA ARG A 290 25.35 10.30 3.03
C ARG A 290 24.14 9.34 3.09
N LEU A 291 24.39 8.06 3.28
CA LEU A 291 23.34 7.05 3.35
C LEU A 291 22.49 7.17 4.62
N SER A 292 23.08 7.57 5.75
CA SER A 292 22.38 7.73 7.02
C SER A 292 21.46 8.95 7.07
N GLU A 293 21.71 9.94 6.22
CA GLU A 293 20.93 11.19 6.13
C GLU A 293 19.73 11.09 5.15
N GLN A 294 19.63 9.97 4.39
CA GLN A 294 18.53 9.77 3.45
C GLN A 294 17.20 9.58 4.16
N HIS A 295 16.16 10.19 3.61
CA HIS A 295 14.80 9.95 4.09
C HIS A 295 14.34 8.52 3.78
N GLU A 296 13.46 7.97 4.60
CA GLU A 296 12.99 6.57 4.52
C GLU A 296 12.52 6.15 3.12
N TRP A 297 11.85 7.06 2.40
CA TRP A 297 11.31 6.80 1.06
C TRP A 297 12.37 6.77 -0.06
N ASP A 298 13.50 7.45 0.13
CA ASP A 298 14.60 7.53 -0.83
C ASP A 298 15.82 6.73 -0.39
N ALA A 299 15.74 6.06 0.75
CA ALA A 299 16.86 5.36 1.34
C ALA A 299 17.35 4.21 0.43
N GLN A 300 18.64 4.25 0.09
CA GLN A 300 19.32 3.18 -0.64
C GLN A 300 19.58 1.94 0.24
N ILE A 301 19.62 2.13 1.57
CA ILE A 301 19.64 1.04 2.54
C ILE A 301 18.42 1.19 3.44
N SER A 302 17.49 0.24 3.31
CA SER A 302 16.25 0.22 4.07
C SER A 302 16.27 -0.93 5.09
N VAL A 303 15.86 -0.65 6.34
CA VAL A 303 15.69 -1.66 7.39
C VAL A 303 14.25 -1.57 7.88
N GLY A 304 13.47 -2.62 7.67
CA GLY A 304 12.05 -2.58 8.00
C GLY A 304 11.38 -3.94 8.10
N SER A 305 10.07 -3.92 8.31
CA SER A 305 9.21 -5.09 8.28
C SER A 305 8.80 -5.46 6.86
N THR A 306 8.12 -6.58 6.68
CA THR A 306 7.53 -7.01 5.41
C THR A 306 6.54 -5.98 4.85
N GLU A 307 5.78 -5.32 5.72
CA GLU A 307 4.83 -4.28 5.34
C GLU A 307 5.51 -3.05 4.74
N SER A 308 6.66 -2.64 5.29
CA SER A 308 7.39 -1.44 4.85
C SER A 308 8.06 -1.59 3.47
N VAL A 309 8.26 -2.81 2.99
CA VAL A 309 8.90 -3.09 1.68
C VAL A 309 7.90 -3.48 0.60
N LYS A 310 6.62 -3.53 0.94
CA LYS A 310 5.56 -3.90 0.01
C LYS A 310 5.43 -2.88 -1.11
N GLY A 311 5.26 -3.36 -2.34
CA GLY A 311 5.21 -2.50 -3.54
C GLY A 311 6.57 -1.93 -3.97
N LEU A 312 7.64 -2.15 -3.19
CA LEU A 312 8.99 -1.70 -3.52
C LEU A 312 9.83 -2.82 -4.15
N GLU A 313 10.90 -2.42 -4.83
CA GLU A 313 11.90 -3.31 -5.43
C GLU A 313 13.30 -2.93 -4.97
N PHE A 314 14.14 -3.94 -4.77
CA PHE A 314 15.52 -3.76 -4.30
C PHE A 314 16.48 -4.62 -5.13
N ASP A 315 17.70 -4.17 -5.33
CA ASP A 315 18.71 -5.00 -5.97
C ASP A 315 19.05 -6.22 -5.12
N ALA A 316 19.11 -6.02 -3.81
CA ALA A 316 19.33 -7.11 -2.88
C ALA A 316 18.43 -7.00 -1.64
N VAL A 317 18.03 -8.16 -1.12
CA VAL A 317 17.25 -8.26 0.12
C VAL A 317 17.94 -9.22 1.07
N VAL A 318 18.05 -8.82 2.34
CA VAL A 318 18.48 -9.67 3.45
C VAL A 318 17.29 -9.93 4.35
N VAL A 319 16.81 -11.18 4.37
CA VAL A 319 15.72 -11.61 5.28
C VAL A 319 16.35 -12.19 6.53
N VAL A 320 16.01 -11.64 7.67
CA VAL A 320 16.56 -11.99 8.98
C VAL A 320 15.50 -12.68 9.82
N GLN A 321 15.80 -13.84 10.36
CA GLN A 321 14.95 -14.64 11.25
C GLN A 321 13.51 -14.82 10.70
N PRO A 322 13.34 -15.46 9.54
CA PRO A 322 12.03 -15.63 8.90
C PRO A 322 11.01 -16.37 9.78
N GLY A 323 11.45 -17.31 10.63
CA GLY A 323 10.56 -18.00 11.57
C GLY A 323 9.98 -17.07 12.65
N ARG A 324 10.74 -16.03 13.05
CA ARG A 324 10.21 -15.00 13.97
C ARG A 324 9.22 -14.07 13.27
N ILE A 325 9.47 -13.72 12.01
CA ILE A 325 8.48 -12.98 11.20
C ILE A 325 7.18 -13.76 11.11
N GLU A 326 7.27 -15.09 10.92
CA GLU A 326 6.10 -15.97 10.91
C GLU A 326 5.32 -15.97 12.25
N GLN A 327 6.05 -15.99 13.37
CA GLN A 327 5.44 -15.99 14.70
C GLN A 327 4.77 -14.66 15.07
N ASP A 328 5.29 -13.54 14.59
CA ASP A 328 4.74 -12.20 14.85
C ASP A 328 3.47 -11.91 14.01
N ALA A 329 3.21 -12.69 12.96
CA ALA A 329 2.09 -12.46 12.06
C ALA A 329 0.74 -12.86 12.70
N PRO A 330 -0.36 -12.14 12.39
CA PRO A 330 -1.67 -12.38 12.99
C PRO A 330 -2.31 -13.72 12.57
N SER A 331 -1.82 -14.33 11.51
CA SER A 331 -2.25 -15.67 11.06
C SER A 331 -1.21 -16.33 10.16
N ARG A 332 -1.26 -17.67 10.06
CA ARG A 332 -0.37 -18.45 9.19
C ARG A 332 -0.45 -18.01 7.71
N LEU A 333 -1.61 -17.64 7.22
CA LEU A 333 -1.76 -17.19 5.84
C LEU A 333 -1.15 -15.80 5.62
N VAL A 334 -1.25 -14.89 6.59
CA VAL A 334 -0.59 -13.59 6.54
C VAL A 334 0.93 -13.78 6.60
N ALA A 335 1.41 -14.59 7.53
CA ALA A 335 2.83 -14.96 7.63
C ALA A 335 3.39 -15.48 6.29
N ALA A 336 2.66 -16.39 5.65
CA ALA A 336 3.07 -16.94 4.36
C ALA A 336 3.13 -15.86 3.27
N SER A 337 2.12 -15.00 3.20
CA SER A 337 2.10 -13.89 2.24
C SER A 337 3.23 -12.91 2.50
N ASP A 338 3.50 -12.56 3.74
CA ASP A 338 4.56 -11.63 4.13
C ASP A 338 5.96 -12.17 3.76
N LEU A 339 6.21 -13.45 4.04
CA LEU A 339 7.47 -14.08 3.66
C LEU A 339 7.59 -14.21 2.14
N TYR A 340 6.51 -14.53 1.44
CA TYR A 340 6.48 -14.55 -0.03
C TYR A 340 6.78 -13.16 -0.61
N VAL A 341 6.20 -12.09 -0.05
CA VAL A 341 6.54 -10.70 -0.39
C VAL A 341 8.03 -10.45 -0.17
N ALA A 342 8.57 -10.75 1.01
CA ALA A 342 9.98 -10.54 1.32
C ALA A 342 10.92 -11.23 0.30
N MET A 343 10.60 -12.47 -0.08
CA MET A 343 11.40 -13.26 -1.03
C MET A 343 11.30 -12.75 -2.47
N THR A 344 10.20 -12.11 -2.86
CA THR A 344 9.97 -11.62 -4.23
C THR A 344 10.39 -10.17 -4.45
N ARG A 345 10.90 -9.47 -3.43
CA ARG A 345 11.38 -8.08 -3.55
C ARG A 345 12.74 -7.93 -4.25
N PRO A 346 13.70 -8.88 -4.14
CA PRO A 346 15.01 -8.69 -4.76
C PRO A 346 14.98 -8.88 -6.27
N THR A 347 15.67 -7.99 -6.98
CA THR A 347 15.88 -8.12 -8.42
C THR A 347 17.16 -8.87 -8.77
N GLN A 348 18.11 -9.04 -7.81
CA GLN A 348 19.40 -9.67 -8.08
C GLN A 348 19.86 -10.65 -6.99
N ARG A 349 19.72 -10.34 -5.69
CA ARG A 349 20.25 -11.15 -4.59
C ARG A 349 19.27 -11.29 -3.45
N LEU A 350 19.09 -12.50 -2.95
CA LEU A 350 18.39 -12.83 -1.72
C LEU A 350 19.34 -13.49 -0.74
N VAL A 351 19.48 -12.91 0.46
CA VAL A 351 20.24 -13.51 1.55
C VAL A 351 19.28 -13.79 2.70
N ILE A 352 19.29 -15.01 3.21
CA ILE A 352 18.49 -15.43 4.37
C ILE A 352 19.45 -15.72 5.51
N VAL A 353 19.33 -14.99 6.63
CA VAL A 353 20.17 -15.16 7.82
C VAL A 353 19.27 -15.58 8.98
N ARG A 354 19.53 -16.73 9.57
CA ARG A 354 18.73 -17.27 10.69
C ARG A 354 19.59 -18.04 11.68
N THR A 355 19.06 -18.25 12.87
CA THR A 355 19.62 -19.21 13.82
C THR A 355 19.17 -20.63 13.48
N GLY A 356 19.87 -21.64 14.01
CA GLY A 356 19.47 -23.03 13.86
C GLY A 356 18.09 -23.34 14.48
N GLU A 357 17.72 -22.59 15.51
CA GLU A 357 16.42 -22.70 16.21
C GLU A 357 15.28 -21.94 15.50
N ASP A 358 15.60 -21.05 14.58
CA ASP A 358 14.62 -20.30 13.80
C ASP A 358 14.10 -21.16 12.65
N GLU A 359 13.40 -22.24 12.99
CA GLU A 359 12.70 -23.06 12.02
C GLU A 359 11.37 -22.41 11.65
N THR A 360 11.19 -22.11 10.37
CA THR A 360 9.86 -21.76 9.86
C THR A 360 8.99 -23.02 9.87
N ALA A 361 7.78 -22.95 10.46
CA ALA A 361 6.78 -24.00 10.30
C ALA A 361 6.40 -24.21 8.81
N LEU A 362 6.75 -23.23 7.97
CA LEU A 362 6.56 -23.20 6.52
C LEU A 362 7.77 -23.71 5.72
N GLN A 363 8.82 -24.21 6.39
CA GLN A 363 9.99 -24.87 5.77
C GLN A 363 10.72 -24.05 4.68
N LEU A 364 11.11 -22.82 5.04
CA LEU A 364 12.01 -21.99 4.22
C LEU A 364 13.42 -22.55 4.14
#